data_f79cb9a645b4306f2b7c48f1f885d69d
#
_entry.id   f79cb9a645b4306f2b7c48f1f885d69d
#
_cell.length_a   1.000
_cell.length_b   1.000
_cell.length_c   1.000
_cell.angle_alpha   90.00
_cell.angle_beta   90.00
_cell.angle_gamma   90.00
#
_symmetry.space_group_name_H-M   'P 1'
#
loop_
_entity.id
_entity.type
_entity.pdbx_description
1 polymer ?
#
loop_
_entity_poly.entity_id
_entity_poly.type
_entity_poly.pdbx_seq_one_letter_code
_entity_poly.pdbx_strand_id
1 'polypeptide(L)'
;MYKRFMIYLSLLLLSASLHAASGFKVPFQYGLGKNLFDKNCTSCHGAWGKGTDKGPPLMHRFYIASHHGDAAFYQAALTGTRAHHWNFGDMQAVPGMTREKMDKIIPYVRWLQQKSGIQ
;
A
#
# COMPACT_ATOMS: atom_id res chain seq x y z
N MET A 1 46.24 -5.65 53.48
CA MET A 1 45.04 -4.91 53.13
C MET A 1 44.79 -5.08 51.62
N TYR A 2 43.98 -6.03 51.22
CA TYR A 2 43.59 -6.20 49.78
C TYR A 2 42.35 -5.42 49.48
N LYS A 3 42.47 -4.34 48.69
CA LYS A 3 41.33 -3.63 48.13
C LYS A 3 40.83 -4.41 46.93
N ARG A 4 39.68 -5.08 47.07
CA ARG A 4 38.97 -5.73 46.01
C ARG A 4 38.31 -4.67 45.15
N PHE A 5 38.80 -4.43 43.93
CA PHE A 5 38.13 -3.68 42.89
C PHE A 5 37.03 -4.56 42.29
N MET A 6 35.79 -4.27 42.63
CA MET A 6 34.64 -4.84 41.94
C MET A 6 34.41 -4.07 40.64
N ILE A 7 34.76 -4.72 39.54
CA ILE A 7 34.42 -4.22 38.18
C ILE A 7 32.99 -4.61 37.92
N TYR A 8 32.08 -3.65 37.97
CA TYR A 8 30.70 -3.84 37.47
C TYR A 8 30.73 -3.77 35.96
N LEU A 9 30.66 -4.93 35.32
CA LEU A 9 30.47 -5.07 33.90
C LEU A 9 28.97 -4.85 33.61
N SER A 10 28.60 -3.61 33.27
CA SER A 10 27.28 -3.27 32.84
C SER A 10 27.02 -3.83 31.43
N LEU A 11 26.35 -4.97 31.34
CA LEU A 11 25.85 -5.48 30.08
C LEU A 11 24.71 -4.57 29.62
N LEU A 12 25.00 -3.64 28.74
CA LEU A 12 24.00 -2.91 27.96
C LEU A 12 23.37 -3.89 26.95
N LEU A 13 22.26 -4.48 27.32
CA LEU A 13 21.41 -5.21 26.40
C LEU A 13 20.77 -4.20 25.44
N LEU A 14 21.40 -4.04 24.29
CA LEU A 14 20.84 -3.29 23.16
C LEU A 14 19.67 -4.10 22.60
N SER A 15 18.48 -3.83 23.10
CA SER A 15 17.24 -4.40 22.58
C SER A 15 16.99 -3.82 21.20
N ALA A 16 17.51 -4.48 20.16
CA ALA A 16 17.11 -4.20 18.79
C ALA A 16 15.65 -4.59 18.62
N SER A 17 14.77 -3.61 18.71
CA SER A 17 13.36 -3.79 18.33
C SER A 17 13.31 -4.08 16.83
N LEU A 18 13.25 -5.37 16.46
CA LEU A 18 12.86 -5.76 15.11
C LEU A 18 11.41 -5.28 14.92
N HIS A 19 11.26 -4.13 14.31
CA HIS A 19 9.98 -3.75 13.70
C HIS A 19 9.78 -4.68 12.50
N ALA A 20 9.16 -5.84 12.76
CA ALA A 20 8.63 -6.65 11.69
C ALA A 20 7.65 -5.77 10.92
N ALA A 21 8.02 -5.37 9.72
CA ALA A 21 7.08 -4.82 8.76
C ALA A 21 6.05 -5.93 8.51
N SER A 22 4.91 -5.86 9.20
CA SER A 22 3.80 -6.79 9.06
C SER A 22 3.10 -6.54 7.72
N GLY A 23 3.83 -6.75 6.64
CA GLY A 23 3.28 -6.83 5.30
C GLY A 23 2.60 -8.18 5.14
N PHE A 24 1.42 -8.19 4.53
CA PHE A 24 0.78 -9.43 4.13
C PHE A 24 1.68 -10.20 3.16
N LYS A 25 1.80 -11.52 3.37
CA LYS A 25 2.44 -12.37 2.36
C LYS A 25 1.51 -12.40 1.13
N VAL A 26 1.94 -11.76 0.06
CA VAL A 26 1.16 -11.70 -1.18
C VAL A 26 1.15 -13.06 -1.86
N PRO A 27 -0.04 -13.65 -2.12
CA PRO A 27 -0.14 -14.89 -2.89
C PRO A 27 0.46 -14.73 -4.28
N PHE A 28 1.04 -15.81 -4.81
CA PHE A 28 1.74 -15.80 -6.11
C PHE A 28 0.89 -15.22 -7.25
N GLN A 29 -0.41 -15.54 -7.29
CA GLN A 29 -1.32 -15.03 -8.34
C GLN A 29 -1.46 -13.51 -8.37
N TYR A 30 -1.16 -12.81 -7.28
CA TYR A 30 -1.20 -11.35 -7.21
C TYR A 30 0.18 -10.69 -7.34
N GLY A 31 1.24 -11.46 -7.46
CA GLY A 31 2.62 -10.97 -7.48
C GLY A 31 2.88 -9.97 -8.61
N LEU A 32 2.40 -10.27 -9.83
CA LEU A 32 2.51 -9.36 -10.96
C LEU A 32 1.70 -8.07 -10.74
N GLY A 33 0.48 -8.20 -10.23
CA GLY A 33 -0.38 -7.05 -9.89
C GLY A 33 0.27 -6.15 -8.84
N LYS A 34 0.87 -6.74 -7.81
CA LYS A 34 1.65 -6.00 -6.80
C LYS A 34 2.81 -5.23 -7.43
N ASN A 35 3.62 -5.89 -8.26
CA ASN A 35 4.78 -5.25 -8.89
C ASN A 35 4.35 -4.07 -9.79
N LEU A 36 3.27 -4.24 -10.54
CA LEU A 36 2.71 -3.17 -11.38
C LEU A 36 2.12 -2.03 -10.54
N PHE A 37 1.45 -2.35 -9.43
CA PHE A 37 0.93 -1.36 -8.49
C PHE A 37 2.06 -0.58 -7.84
N ASP A 38 3.08 -1.26 -7.34
CA ASP A 38 4.23 -0.63 -6.68
C ASP A 38 4.93 0.35 -7.63
N LYS A 39 5.06 0.00 -8.91
CA LYS A 39 5.71 0.83 -9.92
C LYS A 39 4.88 2.05 -10.34
N ASN A 40 3.56 1.92 -10.42
CA ASN A 40 2.71 2.90 -11.11
C ASN A 40 1.75 3.67 -10.18
N CYS A 41 1.49 3.17 -8.97
CA CYS A 41 0.41 3.69 -8.13
C CYS A 41 0.88 4.18 -6.76
N THR A 42 1.95 3.60 -6.20
CA THR A 42 2.38 3.87 -4.82
C THR A 42 2.87 5.29 -4.58
N SER A 43 3.38 5.98 -5.60
CA SER A 43 3.82 7.37 -5.45
C SER A 43 2.71 8.31 -4.99
N CYS A 44 1.46 8.01 -5.32
CA CYS A 44 0.28 8.75 -4.88
C CYS A 44 -0.54 7.96 -3.85
N HIS A 45 -0.82 6.69 -4.11
CA HIS A 45 -1.71 5.89 -3.26
C HIS A 45 -1.01 5.16 -2.11
N GLY A 46 0.31 5.28 -2.00
CA GLY A 46 1.11 4.70 -0.92
C GLY A 46 1.32 3.19 -1.04
N ALA A 47 2.30 2.70 -0.31
CA ALA A 47 2.53 1.26 -0.18
C ALA A 47 1.26 0.59 0.38
N TRP A 48 0.91 -0.56 -0.20
CA TRP A 48 -0.31 -1.29 0.17
C TRP A 48 -1.61 -0.49 -0.01
N GLY A 49 -1.60 0.55 -0.83
CA GLY A 49 -2.76 1.41 -1.07
C GLY A 49 -3.24 2.19 0.16
N LYS A 50 -2.36 2.50 1.10
CA LYS A 50 -2.71 3.19 2.36
C LYS A 50 -2.84 4.70 2.21
N GLY A 51 -2.57 5.25 1.03
CA GLY A 51 -2.58 6.69 0.75
C GLY A 51 -1.29 7.39 1.11
N THR A 52 -1.17 8.61 0.63
CA THR A 52 -0.09 9.57 0.94
C THR A 52 -0.67 10.98 1.03
N ASP A 53 0.18 11.98 1.13
CA ASP A 53 -0.20 13.39 0.99
C ASP A 53 -0.59 13.79 -0.47
N LYS A 54 -0.34 12.89 -1.45
CA LYS A 54 -0.59 13.13 -2.88
C LYS A 54 -1.82 12.41 -3.42
N GLY A 55 -2.33 11.43 -2.70
CA GLY A 55 -3.47 10.65 -3.17
C GLY A 55 -4.12 9.82 -2.09
N PRO A 56 -5.40 9.45 -2.30
CA PRO A 56 -6.20 8.82 -1.29
C PRO A 56 -5.81 7.37 -1.01
N PRO A 57 -6.13 6.87 0.20
CA PRO A 57 -6.03 5.46 0.50
C PRO A 57 -7.06 4.68 -0.32
N LEU A 58 -6.62 3.63 -1.01
CA LEU A 58 -7.52 2.69 -1.72
C LEU A 58 -8.14 1.66 -0.76
N MET A 59 -7.57 1.54 0.44
CA MET A 59 -8.09 0.71 1.54
C MET A 59 -9.12 1.53 2.35
N HIS A 60 -10.14 2.03 1.66
CA HIS A 60 -11.22 2.83 2.23
C HIS A 60 -12.57 2.42 1.63
N ARG A 61 -13.65 2.55 2.41
CA ARG A 61 -15.00 2.15 2.01
C ARG A 61 -15.51 2.81 0.72
N PHE A 62 -14.95 3.96 0.32
CA PHE A 62 -15.30 4.59 -0.95
C PHE A 62 -14.90 3.74 -2.16
N TYR A 63 -13.89 2.87 -2.02
CA TYR A 63 -13.34 2.09 -3.13
C TYR A 63 -13.76 0.63 -3.15
N ILE A 64 -14.71 0.23 -2.28
CA ILE A 64 -15.28 -1.13 -2.35
C ILE A 64 -16.05 -1.33 -3.66
N ALA A 65 -16.20 -2.59 -4.08
CA ALA A 65 -16.78 -2.92 -5.38
C ALA A 65 -18.23 -2.44 -5.57
N SER A 66 -19.01 -2.36 -4.48
CA SER A 66 -20.38 -1.87 -4.50
C SER A 66 -20.50 -0.34 -4.70
N HIS A 67 -19.43 0.42 -4.42
CA HIS A 67 -19.40 1.88 -4.59
C HIS A 67 -18.54 2.30 -5.81
N HIS A 68 -17.30 1.77 -5.89
CA HIS A 68 -16.42 1.92 -7.05
C HIS A 68 -16.09 0.54 -7.61
N GLY A 69 -16.89 0.05 -8.54
CA GLY A 69 -16.63 -1.19 -9.25
C GLY A 69 -15.34 -1.14 -10.07
N ASP A 70 -14.92 -2.28 -10.61
CA ASP A 70 -13.67 -2.39 -11.36
C ASP A 70 -13.58 -1.42 -12.54
N ALA A 71 -14.72 -1.11 -13.20
CA ALA A 71 -14.78 -0.11 -14.26
C ALA A 71 -14.28 1.27 -13.83
N ALA A 72 -14.52 1.68 -12.58
CA ALA A 72 -14.03 2.95 -12.04
C ALA A 72 -12.50 2.96 -11.93
N PHE A 73 -11.89 1.84 -11.58
CA PHE A 73 -10.42 1.69 -11.54
C PHE A 73 -9.80 1.78 -12.94
N TYR A 74 -10.40 1.11 -13.93
CA TYR A 74 -9.96 1.26 -15.33
C TYR A 74 -10.08 2.70 -15.79
N GLN A 75 -11.23 3.34 -15.57
CA GLN A 75 -11.47 4.74 -15.94
C GLN A 75 -10.40 5.65 -15.32
N ALA A 76 -10.22 5.57 -14.01
CA ALA A 76 -9.27 6.44 -13.29
C ALA A 76 -7.84 6.28 -13.81
N ALA A 77 -7.37 5.05 -13.99
CA ALA A 77 -6.00 4.79 -14.38
C ALA A 77 -5.73 5.08 -15.87
N LEU A 78 -6.68 4.81 -16.75
CA LEU A 78 -6.49 4.95 -18.20
C LEU A 78 -6.79 6.36 -18.73
N THR A 79 -7.74 7.07 -18.13
CA THR A 79 -8.20 8.37 -18.62
C THR A 79 -8.24 9.47 -17.57
N GLY A 80 -8.02 9.11 -16.30
CA GLY A 80 -8.14 10.02 -15.17
C GLY A 80 -9.55 10.10 -14.62
N THR A 81 -9.70 10.77 -13.49
CA THR A 81 -11.00 11.04 -12.87
C THR A 81 -10.99 12.33 -12.08
N ARG A 82 -12.15 13.00 -12.02
CA ARG A 82 -12.32 14.20 -11.19
C ARG A 82 -12.40 13.82 -9.72
N ALA A 83 -11.81 14.68 -8.88
CA ALA A 83 -11.94 14.57 -7.43
C ALA A 83 -13.40 14.74 -7.01
N HIS A 84 -13.93 13.81 -6.20
CA HIS A 84 -15.31 13.86 -5.70
C HIS A 84 -15.47 13.32 -4.27
N HIS A 85 -14.43 12.72 -3.71
CA HIS A 85 -14.41 12.23 -2.32
C HIS A 85 -13.35 12.91 -1.45
N TRP A 86 -12.26 13.41 -2.05
CA TRP A 86 -11.08 13.89 -1.36
C TRP A 86 -10.58 15.20 -1.97
N ASN A 87 -9.76 15.93 -1.21
CA ASN A 87 -9.19 17.21 -1.63
C ASN A 87 -7.78 17.10 -2.23
N PHE A 88 -7.44 15.96 -2.82
CA PHE A 88 -6.12 15.78 -3.48
C PHE A 88 -6.06 16.36 -4.90
N GLY A 89 -7.19 16.86 -5.42
CA GLY A 89 -7.32 17.22 -6.82
C GLY A 89 -7.68 16.04 -7.72
N ASP A 90 -7.78 16.30 -9.01
CA ASP A 90 -8.14 15.30 -10.01
C ASP A 90 -7.02 14.28 -10.18
N MET A 91 -7.39 13.00 -10.30
CA MET A 91 -6.42 11.97 -10.66
C MET A 91 -6.14 12.05 -12.16
N GLN A 92 -4.89 12.23 -12.51
CA GLN A 92 -4.46 12.18 -13.91
C GLN A 92 -4.37 10.73 -14.39
N ALA A 93 -4.55 10.51 -15.70
CA ALA A 93 -4.27 9.22 -16.31
C ALA A 93 -2.83 8.80 -16.03
N VAL A 94 -2.61 7.53 -15.76
CA VAL A 94 -1.28 7.00 -15.46
C VAL A 94 -0.52 6.78 -16.76
N PRO A 95 0.61 7.45 -17.00
CA PRO A 95 1.37 7.31 -18.25
C PRO A 95 1.75 5.85 -18.53
N GLY A 96 1.48 5.39 -19.74
CA GLY A 96 1.82 4.02 -20.16
C GLY A 96 0.99 2.92 -19.50
N MET A 97 -0.10 3.28 -18.81
CA MET A 97 -1.06 2.30 -18.30
C MET A 97 -1.87 1.70 -19.44
N THR A 98 -2.12 0.39 -19.35
CA THR A 98 -2.93 -0.35 -20.31
C THR A 98 -3.98 -1.17 -19.58
N ARG A 99 -4.98 -1.62 -20.31
CA ARG A 99 -6.02 -2.50 -19.77
C ARG A 99 -5.43 -3.79 -19.21
N GLU A 100 -4.47 -4.40 -19.93
CA GLU A 100 -3.81 -5.65 -19.52
C GLU A 100 -3.03 -5.50 -18.21
N LYS A 101 -2.43 -4.34 -17.96
CA LYS A 101 -1.80 -4.04 -16.68
C LYS A 101 -2.84 -3.89 -15.58
N MET A 102 -3.95 -3.22 -15.86
CA MET A 102 -5.05 -3.06 -14.91
C MET A 102 -5.71 -4.39 -14.58
N ASP A 103 -5.81 -5.33 -15.54
CA ASP A 103 -6.31 -6.71 -15.32
C ASP A 103 -5.48 -7.47 -14.24
N LYS A 104 -4.26 -7.03 -13.97
CA LYS A 104 -3.41 -7.58 -12.90
C LYS A 104 -3.45 -6.74 -11.63
N ILE A 105 -3.50 -5.42 -11.76
CA ILE A 105 -3.52 -4.49 -10.63
C ILE A 105 -4.82 -4.59 -9.86
N ILE A 106 -5.97 -4.60 -10.52
CA ILE A 106 -7.28 -4.58 -9.86
C ILE A 106 -7.48 -5.79 -8.93
N PRO A 107 -7.24 -7.05 -9.36
CA PRO A 107 -7.33 -8.20 -8.46
C PRO A 107 -6.42 -8.09 -7.23
N TYR A 108 -5.22 -7.53 -7.38
CA TYR A 108 -4.33 -7.26 -6.25
C TYR A 108 -4.93 -6.23 -5.27
N VAL A 109 -5.47 -5.12 -5.78
CA VAL A 109 -6.13 -4.11 -4.95
C VAL A 109 -7.35 -4.70 -4.24
N ARG A 110 -8.18 -5.48 -4.92
CA ARG A 110 -9.34 -6.17 -4.32
C ARG A 110 -8.92 -7.15 -3.23
N TRP A 111 -7.86 -7.89 -3.47
CA TRP A 111 -7.30 -8.77 -2.43
C TRP A 111 -6.81 -7.97 -1.21
N LEU A 112 -6.16 -6.82 -1.41
CA LEU A 112 -5.76 -5.93 -0.31
C LEU A 112 -6.97 -5.42 0.48
N GLN A 113 -8.03 -5.00 -0.21
CA GLN A 113 -9.28 -4.54 0.43
C GLN A 113 -9.87 -5.65 1.29
N GLN A 114 -9.96 -6.86 0.77
CA GLN A 114 -10.43 -8.03 1.51
C GLN A 114 -9.56 -8.31 2.76
N LYS A 115 -8.23 -8.26 2.62
CA LYS A 115 -7.30 -8.43 3.76
C LYS A 115 -7.39 -7.30 4.79
N SER A 116 -7.80 -6.13 4.36
CA SER A 116 -8.01 -4.96 5.23
C SER A 116 -9.41 -4.94 5.87
N GLY A 117 -10.24 -5.96 5.62
CA GLY A 117 -11.59 -6.08 6.19
C GLY A 117 -12.61 -5.12 5.57
N ILE A 118 -12.36 -4.58 4.38
CA ILE A 118 -13.27 -3.75 3.62
C ILE A 118 -13.69 -4.47 2.33
N GLN A 119 -15.02 -4.56 2.13
CA GLN A 119 -15.63 -5.24 0.97
C GLN A 119 -16.85 -4.47 0.50
#